data_466a09d317eb87044cb44a443b1c2c46
#
_entry.id   466a09d317eb87044cb44a443b1c2c46
#
_cell.length_a   1.000
_cell.length_b   1.000
_cell.length_c   1.000
_cell.angle_alpha   90.00
_cell.angle_beta   90.00
_cell.angle_gamma   90.00
#
_symmetry.space_group_name_H-M   'P 1'
#
loop_
_entity.id
_entity.type
_entity.pdbx_description
1 polymer ?
#
loop_
_entity_poly.entity_id
_entity_poly.type
_entity_poly.pdbx_seq_one_letter_code
_entity_poly.pdbx_strand_id
1 'polypeptide(L)'
;MSYGKDKMPFCKGVDCIARNGWRYNKKGKKQRWKCTKFNKRFTEDDGFWKMKNAPETIVEAIDLYETGHSLEQTKEHLWNHHSIRISETSIRNWVKKYSRKIEAYTDTLSPEVKARIHEDEVELEVNGKKTYFWRAKESKTGFKFSGPVGRRTMENCQSLNRQIKQKCYSQMLDRKKKGKKKIRFVFDKLPHYKTTHSKMFRNVADITHGIPIKAKQKGLKYNNNVIECEHTAVNERIRRMRHVEDIDFVECVLHLKDIIDNFARRRNRKSKTPAESAGINLDLGRNKTLGLIYLLFIRCPEDFILSLHQKHYKPKTTSKKYA
;
A
#
# COMPACT_ATOMS: atom_id res chain seq x y z
N MET A 1 7.77 -28.45 8.95
CA MET A 1 7.86 -27.31 8.02
C MET A 1 9.30 -27.15 7.61
N SER A 2 9.62 -27.33 6.35
CA SER A 2 10.96 -27.08 5.79
C SER A 2 11.12 -25.57 5.63
N TYR A 3 12.26 -25.02 5.99
CA TYR A 3 12.65 -23.64 5.74
C TYR A 3 12.59 -23.40 4.22
N GLY A 4 11.88 -22.34 3.80
CA GLY A 4 11.85 -21.95 2.39
C GLY A 4 13.29 -21.64 1.94
N LYS A 5 13.72 -22.33 0.92
CA LYS A 5 15.12 -22.39 0.44
C LYS A 5 15.75 -21.06 0.02
N ASP A 6 14.98 -19.94 0.01
CA ASP A 6 15.34 -18.70 -0.69
C ASP A 6 15.65 -17.50 0.23
N LYS A 7 15.86 -17.71 1.55
CA LYS A 7 15.87 -16.58 2.51
C LYS A 7 17.08 -16.52 3.45
N MET A 8 18.26 -16.56 2.88
CA MET A 8 19.48 -16.40 3.68
C MET A 8 19.94 -14.94 3.74
N PRO A 9 20.04 -14.33 4.95
CA PRO A 9 20.51 -12.96 5.08
C PRO A 9 22.03 -12.75 4.86
N PHE A 10 22.81 -13.84 4.66
CA PHE A 10 24.26 -13.76 4.62
C PHE A 10 24.94 -14.52 3.47
N CYS A 11 24.32 -15.52 2.91
CA CYS A 11 24.82 -16.25 1.75
C CYS A 11 23.66 -16.71 0.86
N LYS A 12 23.86 -16.72 -0.46
CA LYS A 12 22.86 -17.16 -1.45
C LYS A 12 22.75 -18.68 -1.57
N GLY A 13 23.43 -19.46 -0.71
CA GLY A 13 23.45 -20.93 -0.77
C GLY A 13 22.48 -21.57 0.23
N VAL A 14 21.77 -22.57 -0.24
CA VAL A 14 20.76 -23.31 0.55
C VAL A 14 21.39 -24.38 1.43
N ASP A 15 22.50 -24.94 0.98
CA ASP A 15 23.14 -26.11 1.60
C ASP A 15 24.00 -25.78 2.83
N CYS A 16 24.08 -24.50 3.19
CA CYS A 16 24.88 -24.02 4.31
C CYS A 16 24.04 -23.66 5.55
N ILE A 17 22.82 -24.15 5.65
CA ILE A 17 21.92 -23.87 6.78
C ILE A 17 21.81 -25.07 7.70
N ALA A 18 22.17 -24.88 8.97
CA ALA A 18 21.97 -25.88 10.01
C ALA A 18 21.04 -25.36 11.11
N ARG A 19 20.23 -26.24 11.68
CA ARG A 19 19.48 -25.93 12.92
C ARG A 19 20.47 -25.64 14.05
N ASN A 20 20.25 -24.55 14.78
CA ASN A 20 21.12 -24.13 15.90
C ASN A 20 20.31 -23.88 17.18
N GLY A 21 19.52 -24.87 17.59
CA GLY A 21 18.70 -24.79 18.79
C GLY A 21 17.55 -23.77 18.69
N TRP A 22 17.07 -23.34 19.83
CA TRP A 22 15.91 -22.46 19.94
C TRP A 22 16.29 -21.14 20.61
N ARG A 23 15.61 -20.08 20.22
CA ARG A 23 15.63 -18.80 20.92
C ARG A 23 14.32 -18.63 21.66
N TYR A 24 14.40 -18.41 22.95
CA TYR A 24 13.25 -18.07 23.81
C TYR A 24 13.22 -16.55 24.00
N ASN A 25 12.09 -15.95 23.83
CA ASN A 25 11.86 -14.54 24.12
C ASN A 25 10.42 -14.34 24.65
N LYS A 26 10.06 -13.11 25.04
CA LYS A 26 8.70 -12.80 25.53
C LYS A 26 7.58 -13.13 24.51
N LYS A 27 7.92 -13.36 23.23
CA LYS A 27 7.00 -13.72 22.15
C LYS A 27 6.95 -15.23 21.86
N GLY A 28 7.59 -16.04 22.70
CA GLY A 28 7.61 -17.49 22.55
C GLY A 28 8.93 -18.06 22.00
N LYS A 29 8.86 -19.30 21.55
CA LYS A 29 9.97 -20.11 21.08
C LYS A 29 10.15 -19.94 19.57
N LYS A 30 11.34 -19.50 19.11
CA LYS A 30 11.68 -19.40 17.68
C LYS A 30 12.86 -20.30 17.33
N GLN A 31 12.79 -20.99 16.18
CA GLN A 31 13.92 -21.78 15.67
C GLN A 31 15.07 -20.84 15.34
N ARG A 32 16.24 -21.15 15.85
CA ARG A 32 17.49 -20.47 15.50
C ARG A 32 18.25 -21.30 14.47
N TRP A 33 18.75 -20.63 13.47
CA TRP A 33 19.50 -21.18 12.36
C TRP A 33 20.94 -20.69 12.40
N LYS A 34 21.87 -21.44 11.82
CA LYS A 34 23.27 -21.10 11.66
C LYS A 34 23.67 -21.26 10.21
N CYS A 35 24.30 -20.25 9.65
CA CYS A 35 25.01 -20.38 8.39
C CYS A 35 26.38 -21.02 8.65
N THR A 36 26.62 -22.22 8.15
CA THR A 36 27.89 -22.93 8.33
C THR A 36 29.04 -22.24 7.60
N LYS A 37 28.77 -21.59 6.46
CA LYS A 37 29.75 -20.92 5.62
C LYS A 37 30.29 -19.63 6.26
N PHE A 38 29.44 -18.84 6.91
CA PHE A 38 29.80 -17.58 7.56
C PHE A 38 29.78 -17.64 9.09
N ASN A 39 29.49 -18.81 9.66
CA ASN A 39 29.37 -19.03 11.11
C ASN A 39 28.40 -18.06 11.83
N LYS A 40 27.46 -17.44 11.10
CA LYS A 40 26.51 -16.49 11.64
C LYS A 40 25.20 -17.17 12.01
N ARG A 41 24.65 -16.77 13.16
CA ARG A 41 23.36 -17.26 13.68
C ARG A 41 22.27 -16.26 13.35
N PHE A 42 21.08 -16.77 12.99
CA PHE A 42 19.90 -15.95 12.66
C PHE A 42 18.61 -16.65 13.06
N THR A 43 17.53 -15.91 13.10
CA THR A 43 16.16 -16.39 13.25
C THR A 43 15.35 -15.88 12.08
N GLU A 44 14.32 -16.61 11.68
CA GLU A 44 13.42 -16.16 10.60
C GLU A 44 12.84 -14.78 10.92
N ASP A 45 12.84 -13.90 9.94
CA ASP A 45 12.12 -12.63 10.03
C ASP A 45 10.66 -12.86 9.59
N ASP A 46 9.76 -12.81 10.56
CA ASP A 46 8.32 -12.89 10.37
C ASP A 46 7.67 -11.52 10.10
N GLY A 47 8.48 -10.53 9.77
CA GLY A 47 8.01 -9.15 9.58
C GLY A 47 8.05 -8.30 10.83
N PHE A 48 8.22 -8.91 11.98
CA PHE A 48 8.21 -8.25 13.28
C PHE A 48 9.57 -8.32 13.99
N TRP A 49 10.63 -8.53 13.23
CA TRP A 49 11.98 -8.55 13.76
C TRP A 49 12.33 -7.24 14.48
N LYS A 50 12.99 -7.36 15.63
CA LYS A 50 13.29 -6.26 16.56
C LYS A 50 12.07 -5.50 17.12
N MET A 51 10.86 -5.97 16.91
CA MET A 51 9.68 -5.41 17.55
C MET A 51 9.55 -5.92 18.99
N LYS A 52 9.30 -5.00 19.94
CA LYS A 52 9.09 -5.34 21.36
C LYS A 52 7.71 -5.94 21.62
N ASN A 53 6.70 -5.46 20.89
CA ASN A 53 5.32 -5.87 21.04
C ASN A 53 4.96 -7.06 20.14
N ALA A 54 3.92 -7.79 20.51
CA ALA A 54 3.41 -8.91 19.74
C ALA A 54 2.90 -8.45 18.35
N PRO A 55 2.98 -9.30 17.32
CA PRO A 55 2.44 -8.99 16.01
C PRO A 55 0.98 -8.54 16.04
N GLU A 56 0.16 -9.23 16.83
CA GLU A 56 -1.27 -8.97 16.99
C GLU A 56 -1.53 -7.57 17.52
N THR A 57 -0.79 -7.16 18.56
CA THR A 57 -0.88 -5.80 19.14
C THR A 57 -0.51 -4.72 18.14
N ILE A 58 0.55 -4.96 17.34
CA ILE A 58 1.00 -4.00 16.32
C ILE A 58 -0.06 -3.86 15.23
N VAL A 59 -0.63 -4.98 14.78
CA VAL A 59 -1.65 -4.99 13.75
C VAL A 59 -2.94 -4.37 14.25
N GLU A 60 -3.36 -4.67 15.48
CA GLU A 60 -4.53 -4.05 16.11
C GLU A 60 -4.38 -2.52 16.18
N ALA A 61 -3.20 -2.02 16.57
CA ALA A 61 -2.92 -0.59 16.55
C ALA A 61 -3.02 0.03 15.15
N ILE A 62 -2.54 -0.68 14.13
CA ILE A 62 -2.63 -0.25 12.73
C ILE A 62 -4.09 -0.22 12.26
N ASP A 63 -4.86 -1.26 12.56
CA ASP A 63 -6.26 -1.38 12.17
C ASP A 63 -7.14 -0.32 12.87
N LEU A 64 -6.94 -0.08 14.17
CA LEU A 64 -7.63 0.96 14.91
C LEU A 64 -7.32 2.35 14.33
N TYR A 65 -6.04 2.63 14.10
CA TYR A 65 -5.64 3.91 13.51
C TYR A 65 -6.20 4.08 12.10
N GLU A 66 -6.16 3.04 11.25
CA GLU A 66 -6.70 3.09 9.88
C GLU A 66 -8.22 3.30 9.87
N THR A 67 -8.97 2.69 10.81
CA THR A 67 -10.42 2.87 10.94
C THR A 67 -10.83 4.25 11.45
N GLY A 68 -9.90 5.08 11.87
CA GLY A 68 -10.15 6.49 12.18
C GLY A 68 -9.94 6.90 13.63
N HIS A 69 -9.42 6.01 14.49
CA HIS A 69 -8.99 6.41 15.82
C HIS A 69 -7.77 7.34 15.73
N SER A 70 -7.64 8.27 16.67
CA SER A 70 -6.41 9.04 16.82
C SER A 70 -5.28 8.18 17.39
N LEU A 71 -4.04 8.66 17.32
CA LEU A 71 -2.90 7.95 17.95
C LEU A 71 -3.14 7.78 19.46
N GLU A 72 -3.67 8.83 20.11
CA GLU A 72 -4.01 8.80 21.52
C GLU A 72 -5.13 7.80 21.83
N GLN A 73 -6.25 7.85 21.12
CA GLN A 73 -7.33 6.87 21.28
C GLN A 73 -6.84 5.43 21.07
N THR A 74 -5.95 5.20 20.10
CA THR A 74 -5.35 3.88 19.89
C THR A 74 -4.48 3.45 21.08
N LYS A 75 -3.67 4.37 21.62
CA LYS A 75 -2.86 4.14 22.82
C LYS A 75 -3.74 3.78 24.03
N GLU A 76 -4.80 4.56 24.27
CA GLU A 76 -5.75 4.33 25.36
C GLU A 76 -6.49 2.98 25.21
N HIS A 77 -6.93 2.64 24.00
CA HIS A 77 -7.55 1.34 23.72
C HIS A 77 -6.63 0.19 24.14
N LEU A 78 -5.38 0.22 23.68
CA LEU A 78 -4.41 -0.85 24.00
C LEU A 78 -4.09 -0.92 25.49
N TRP A 79 -4.10 0.21 26.19
CA TRP A 79 -3.94 0.22 27.63
C TRP A 79 -5.16 -0.36 28.35
N ASN A 80 -6.35 0.10 28.01
CA ASN A 80 -7.59 -0.26 28.71
C ASN A 80 -7.98 -1.73 28.50
N HIS A 81 -7.72 -2.28 27.31
CA HIS A 81 -8.16 -3.64 26.96
C HIS A 81 -7.07 -4.70 27.08
N HIS A 82 -5.80 -4.31 26.97
CA HIS A 82 -4.68 -5.26 26.95
C HIS A 82 -3.60 -4.96 27.99
N SER A 83 -3.73 -3.89 28.77
CA SER A 83 -2.72 -3.43 29.75
C SER A 83 -1.34 -3.20 29.10
N ILE A 84 -1.32 -2.78 27.82
CA ILE A 84 -0.11 -2.58 27.03
C ILE A 84 0.19 -1.08 26.91
N ARG A 85 1.27 -0.61 27.51
CA ARG A 85 1.72 0.79 27.42
C ARG A 85 2.55 1.00 26.15
N ILE A 86 2.07 1.85 25.25
CA ILE A 86 2.73 2.20 23.98
C ILE A 86 2.68 3.71 23.81
N SER A 87 3.75 4.30 23.23
CA SER A 87 3.75 5.71 22.86
C SER A 87 3.07 5.91 21.50
N GLU A 88 2.48 7.09 21.29
CA GLU A 88 1.92 7.52 20.00
C GLU A 88 2.96 7.48 18.88
N THR A 89 4.20 7.88 19.20
CA THR A 89 5.34 7.78 18.27
C THR A 89 5.58 6.34 17.81
N SER A 90 5.43 5.36 18.70
CA SER A 90 5.57 3.94 18.32
C SER A 90 4.47 3.50 17.36
N ILE A 91 3.21 3.89 17.62
CA ILE A 91 2.07 3.59 16.73
C ILE A 91 2.28 4.25 15.36
N ARG A 92 2.66 5.54 15.33
CA ARG A 92 2.98 6.27 14.10
C ARG A 92 4.07 5.57 13.29
N ASN A 93 5.15 5.14 13.95
CA ASN A 93 6.25 4.43 13.32
C ASN A 93 5.81 3.06 12.76
N TRP A 94 4.91 2.34 13.44
CA TRP A 94 4.36 1.09 12.94
C TRP A 94 3.51 1.32 11.70
N VAL A 95 2.58 2.28 11.73
CA VAL A 95 1.78 2.65 10.57
C VAL A 95 2.69 2.97 9.38
N LYS A 96 3.68 3.85 9.56
CA LYS A 96 4.62 4.25 8.50
C LYS A 96 5.44 3.07 7.96
N LYS A 97 5.98 2.24 8.86
CA LYS A 97 6.79 1.07 8.48
C LYS A 97 6.00 0.03 7.70
N TYR A 98 4.81 -0.33 8.20
CA TYR A 98 4.05 -1.44 7.61
C TYR A 98 3.27 -0.99 6.38
N SER A 99 2.78 0.25 6.33
CA SER A 99 2.18 0.82 5.12
C SER A 99 3.13 0.68 3.94
N ARG A 100 4.35 1.21 4.05
CA ARG A 100 5.35 1.15 2.97
C ARG A 100 5.73 -0.26 2.55
N LYS A 101 5.85 -1.16 3.53
CA LYS A 101 6.18 -2.56 3.23
C LYS A 101 5.04 -3.28 2.51
N ILE A 102 3.80 -3.10 2.97
CA ILE A 102 2.62 -3.71 2.35
C ILE A 102 2.43 -3.13 0.94
N GLU A 103 2.58 -1.81 0.77
CA GLU A 103 2.51 -1.13 -0.51
C GLU A 103 3.51 -1.72 -1.51
N ALA A 104 4.77 -1.81 -1.12
CA ALA A 104 5.82 -2.36 -1.94
C ALA A 104 5.52 -3.79 -2.43
N TYR A 105 4.89 -4.64 -1.62
CA TYR A 105 4.43 -5.95 -2.02
C TYR A 105 3.21 -5.88 -2.95
N THR A 106 2.18 -5.10 -2.58
CA THR A 106 0.95 -5.01 -3.37
C THR A 106 1.19 -4.33 -4.71
N ASP A 107 2.26 -3.56 -4.85
CA ASP A 107 2.67 -2.97 -6.12
C ASP A 107 3.20 -4.00 -7.12
N THR A 108 3.64 -5.17 -6.67
CA THR A 108 4.00 -6.29 -7.55
C THR A 108 2.79 -7.02 -8.13
N LEU A 109 1.59 -6.79 -7.58
CA LEU A 109 0.37 -7.50 -7.97
C LEU A 109 -0.34 -6.76 -9.11
N SER A 110 -0.87 -7.54 -10.05
CA SER A 110 -1.56 -7.02 -11.25
C SER A 110 -3.06 -7.30 -11.18
N PRO A 111 -3.88 -6.31 -10.84
CA PRO A 111 -5.34 -6.45 -10.83
C PRO A 111 -5.91 -6.55 -12.23
N GLU A 112 -6.92 -7.38 -12.42
CA GLU A 112 -7.68 -7.42 -13.66
C GLU A 112 -8.60 -6.20 -13.78
N VAL A 113 -8.43 -5.44 -14.88
CA VAL A 113 -9.32 -4.31 -15.22
C VAL A 113 -10.44 -4.80 -16.10
N LYS A 114 -11.68 -4.76 -15.59
CA LYS A 114 -12.86 -5.33 -16.27
C LYS A 114 -13.67 -4.33 -17.07
N ALA A 115 -13.67 -3.05 -16.66
CA ALA A 115 -14.53 -2.05 -17.30
C ALA A 115 -13.80 -0.70 -17.48
N ARG A 116 -13.98 0.25 -16.57
CA ARG A 116 -13.49 1.62 -16.66
C ARG A 116 -12.62 1.95 -15.47
N ILE A 117 -11.60 2.78 -15.70
CA ILE A 117 -10.79 3.38 -14.65
C ILE A 117 -11.21 4.85 -14.55
N HIS A 118 -11.66 5.27 -13.39
CA HIS A 118 -11.96 6.65 -13.06
C HIS A 118 -10.77 7.23 -12.32
N GLU A 119 -10.30 8.39 -12.76
CA GLU A 119 -9.19 9.12 -12.13
C GLU A 119 -9.69 10.46 -11.61
N ASP A 120 -9.25 10.83 -10.43
CA ASP A 120 -9.54 12.11 -9.83
C ASP A 120 -8.52 12.43 -8.72
N GLU A 121 -8.47 13.68 -8.30
CA GLU A 121 -7.68 14.09 -7.15
C GLU A 121 -8.55 14.61 -6.02
N VAL A 122 -8.22 14.22 -4.80
CA VAL A 122 -8.85 14.72 -3.57
C VAL A 122 -8.05 15.88 -3.03
N GLU A 123 -8.68 17.04 -2.88
CA GLU A 123 -8.06 18.16 -2.23
C GLU A 123 -7.99 17.92 -0.72
N LEU A 124 -6.81 18.14 -0.15
CA LEU A 124 -6.48 17.97 1.26
C LEU A 124 -5.80 19.24 1.77
N GLU A 125 -5.88 19.47 3.06
CA GLU A 125 -5.07 20.46 3.75
C GLU A 125 -4.03 19.76 4.62
N VAL A 126 -2.74 20.04 4.38
CA VAL A 126 -1.62 19.47 5.12
C VAL A 126 -0.70 20.63 5.54
N ASN A 127 -0.53 20.82 6.84
CA ASN A 127 0.26 21.92 7.41
C ASN A 127 -0.18 23.31 6.87
N GLY A 128 -1.51 23.55 6.83
CA GLY A 128 -2.08 24.79 6.29
C GLY A 128 -1.89 24.99 4.78
N LYS A 129 -1.38 23.99 4.07
CA LYS A 129 -1.14 24.07 2.62
C LYS A 129 -2.07 23.15 1.85
N LYS A 130 -2.63 23.68 0.78
CA LYS A 130 -3.44 22.94 -0.17
C LYS A 130 -2.60 21.87 -0.87
N THR A 131 -3.04 20.63 -0.76
CA THR A 131 -2.35 19.43 -1.24
C THR A 131 -3.37 18.52 -1.92
N TYR A 132 -2.95 17.63 -2.78
CA TYR A 132 -3.83 16.75 -3.54
C TYR A 132 -3.38 15.30 -3.43
N PHE A 133 -4.33 14.40 -3.19
CA PHE A 133 -4.13 12.96 -3.27
C PHE A 133 -4.66 12.44 -4.59
N TRP A 134 -3.77 11.98 -5.45
CA TRP A 134 -4.10 11.45 -6.76
C TRP A 134 -4.57 10.01 -6.66
N ARG A 135 -5.71 9.70 -7.23
CA ARG A 135 -6.31 8.37 -7.12
C ARG A 135 -6.94 7.90 -8.42
N ALA A 136 -7.04 6.57 -8.55
CA ALA A 136 -7.88 5.96 -9.57
C ALA A 136 -8.66 4.77 -9.00
N LYS A 137 -9.81 4.46 -9.62
CA LYS A 137 -10.66 3.36 -9.21
C LYS A 137 -11.25 2.65 -10.40
N GLU A 138 -11.13 1.33 -10.43
CA GLU A 138 -11.80 0.50 -11.41
C GLU A 138 -13.29 0.34 -11.05
N SER A 139 -14.18 0.61 -11.99
CA SER A 139 -15.62 0.76 -11.73
C SER A 139 -16.35 -0.54 -11.40
N LYS A 140 -15.91 -1.69 -11.92
CA LYS A 140 -16.58 -2.98 -11.75
C LYS A 140 -16.06 -3.75 -10.53
N THR A 141 -14.77 -3.85 -10.39
CA THR A 141 -14.10 -4.54 -9.26
C THR A 141 -14.07 -3.66 -8.03
N GLY A 142 -13.97 -2.34 -8.22
CA GLY A 142 -13.76 -1.35 -7.19
C GLY A 142 -12.32 -1.26 -6.72
N PHE A 143 -11.39 -1.89 -7.43
CA PHE A 143 -9.98 -1.82 -7.11
C PHE A 143 -9.46 -0.38 -7.22
N LYS A 144 -8.72 0.04 -6.20
CA LYS A 144 -8.18 1.39 -6.07
C LYS A 144 -6.70 1.41 -6.40
N PHE A 145 -6.26 2.48 -7.06
CA PHE A 145 -4.85 2.79 -7.31
C PHE A 145 -4.53 4.09 -6.59
N SER A 146 -3.50 4.09 -5.77
CA SER A 146 -3.08 5.25 -4.97
C SER A 146 -1.86 5.90 -5.61
N GLY A 147 -2.01 7.12 -6.06
CA GLY A 147 -0.91 7.95 -6.52
C GLY A 147 -0.33 8.80 -5.38
N PRO A 148 0.58 9.73 -5.70
CA PRO A 148 1.26 10.54 -4.69
C PRO A 148 0.32 11.54 -4.01
N VAL A 149 0.70 11.92 -2.78
CA VAL A 149 0.17 13.10 -2.09
C VAL A 149 1.10 14.28 -2.37
N GLY A 150 0.59 15.35 -2.96
CA GLY A 150 1.45 16.48 -3.32
C GLY A 150 0.72 17.57 -4.09
N ARG A 151 1.49 18.39 -4.79
CA ARG A 151 0.94 19.49 -5.60
C ARG A 151 0.14 18.96 -6.80
N ARG A 152 -0.77 19.78 -7.32
CA ARG A 152 -1.54 19.49 -8.54
C ARG A 152 -0.68 19.70 -9.79
N THR A 153 0.26 18.78 -10.04
CA THR A 153 1.24 18.87 -11.13
C THR A 153 1.11 17.73 -12.13
N MET A 154 1.61 17.96 -13.33
CA MET A 154 1.72 16.95 -14.39
C MET A 154 2.53 15.72 -13.92
N GLU A 155 3.58 15.94 -13.13
CA GLU A 155 4.45 14.88 -12.63
C GLU A 155 3.69 13.91 -11.71
N ASN A 156 2.87 14.45 -10.80
CA ASN A 156 2.06 13.63 -9.88
C ASN A 156 0.97 12.86 -10.64
N CYS A 157 0.33 13.48 -11.63
CA CYS A 157 -0.57 12.77 -12.55
C CYS A 157 0.14 11.63 -13.28
N GLN A 158 1.34 11.88 -13.80
CA GLN A 158 2.14 10.85 -14.47
C GLN A 158 2.60 9.75 -13.52
N SER A 159 2.84 10.06 -12.24
CA SER A 159 3.23 9.07 -11.24
C SER A 159 2.11 8.05 -11.00
N LEU A 160 0.87 8.48 -10.79
CA LEU A 160 -0.30 7.60 -10.71
C LEU A 160 -0.41 6.74 -11.98
N ASN A 161 -0.29 7.36 -13.14
CA ASN A 161 -0.46 6.68 -14.42
C ASN A 161 0.67 5.70 -14.75
N ARG A 162 1.90 5.95 -14.28
CA ARG A 162 3.01 4.97 -14.34
C ARG A 162 2.69 3.72 -13.53
N GLN A 163 2.13 3.87 -12.32
CA GLN A 163 1.71 2.75 -11.50
C GLN A 163 0.61 1.93 -12.17
N ILE A 164 -0.43 2.59 -12.72
CA ILE A 164 -1.49 1.90 -13.48
C ILE A 164 -0.91 1.18 -14.70
N LYS A 165 0.00 1.82 -15.42
CA LYS A 165 0.68 1.22 -16.57
C LYS A 165 1.47 -0.02 -16.17
N GLN A 166 2.27 0.05 -15.12
CA GLN A 166 3.04 -1.08 -14.61
C GLN A 166 2.16 -2.28 -14.28
N LYS A 167 1.00 -2.05 -13.65
CA LYS A 167 0.10 -3.11 -13.19
C LYS A 167 -0.83 -3.66 -14.29
N CYS A 168 -1.23 -2.84 -15.25
CA CYS A 168 -2.35 -3.16 -16.12
C CYS A 168 -2.05 -3.12 -17.63
N TYR A 169 -0.86 -2.65 -18.05
CA TYR A 169 -0.58 -2.42 -19.46
C TYR A 169 -0.56 -3.69 -20.31
N SER A 170 -0.02 -4.78 -19.80
CA SER A 170 0.01 -6.07 -20.51
C SER A 170 -1.39 -6.55 -20.86
N GLN A 171 -2.33 -6.50 -19.93
CA GLN A 171 -3.72 -6.90 -20.19
C GLN A 171 -4.44 -5.94 -21.16
N MET A 172 -4.09 -4.65 -21.18
CA MET A 172 -4.62 -3.70 -22.17
C MET A 172 -4.12 -4.02 -23.57
N LEU A 173 -2.85 -4.38 -23.71
CA LEU A 173 -2.26 -4.85 -24.96
C LEU A 173 -2.91 -6.15 -25.44
N ASP A 174 -3.11 -7.12 -24.56
CA ASP A 174 -3.74 -8.39 -24.88
C ASP A 174 -5.20 -8.22 -25.35
N ARG A 175 -5.92 -7.30 -24.70
CA ARG A 175 -7.29 -6.94 -25.15
C ARG A 175 -7.26 -6.36 -26.57
N LYS A 176 -6.32 -5.47 -26.87
CA LYS A 176 -6.15 -4.89 -28.22
C LYS A 176 -5.80 -5.97 -29.24
N LYS A 177 -4.83 -6.84 -28.97
CA LYS A 177 -4.45 -7.96 -29.86
C LYS A 177 -5.63 -8.90 -30.16
N LYS A 178 -6.49 -9.15 -29.17
CA LYS A 178 -7.68 -10.00 -29.29
C LYS A 178 -8.91 -9.28 -29.87
N GLY A 179 -8.79 -8.07 -30.37
CA GLY A 179 -9.89 -7.28 -30.89
C GLY A 179 -11.00 -6.94 -29.88
N LYS A 180 -10.73 -7.11 -28.57
CA LYS A 180 -11.69 -6.80 -27.51
C LYS A 180 -11.81 -5.30 -27.29
N LYS A 181 -12.97 -4.85 -26.78
CA LYS A 181 -13.18 -3.44 -26.41
C LYS A 181 -12.09 -2.95 -25.49
N LYS A 182 -11.49 -1.80 -25.82
CA LYS A 182 -10.47 -1.15 -25.00
C LYS A 182 -10.99 -0.75 -23.63
N ILE A 183 -10.12 -0.73 -22.65
CA ILE A 183 -10.40 -0.12 -21.36
C ILE A 183 -10.58 1.38 -21.55
N ARG A 184 -11.52 1.97 -20.82
CA ARG A 184 -11.79 3.40 -20.90
C ARG A 184 -11.39 4.10 -19.61
N PHE A 185 -10.61 5.16 -19.73
CA PHE A 185 -10.34 6.09 -18.66
C PHE A 185 -11.36 7.22 -18.66
N VAL A 186 -11.80 7.62 -17.48
CA VAL A 186 -12.82 8.65 -17.26
C VAL A 186 -12.29 9.64 -16.24
N PHE A 187 -12.22 10.90 -16.59
CA PHE A 187 -11.71 11.96 -15.72
C PHE A 187 -12.33 13.33 -16.05
N ASP A 188 -12.13 14.28 -15.15
CA ASP A 188 -12.62 15.64 -15.25
C ASP A 188 -11.94 16.47 -16.36
N LYS A 189 -12.04 17.79 -16.30
CA LYS A 189 -11.47 18.72 -17.28
C LYS A 189 -9.98 19.00 -17.10
N LEU A 190 -9.31 18.46 -16.06
CA LEU A 190 -7.89 18.76 -15.82
C LEU A 190 -7.02 18.34 -17.02
N PRO A 191 -6.30 19.28 -17.67
CA PRO A 191 -5.53 18.99 -18.89
C PRO A 191 -4.44 17.95 -18.70
N HIS A 192 -3.93 17.79 -17.48
CA HIS A 192 -2.89 16.83 -17.11
C HIS A 192 -3.26 15.40 -17.49
N TYR A 193 -4.52 15.00 -17.27
CA TYR A 193 -5.01 13.67 -17.62
C TYR A 193 -4.93 13.41 -19.13
N LYS A 194 -5.50 14.30 -19.94
CA LYS A 194 -5.48 14.15 -21.41
C LYS A 194 -4.07 14.02 -21.96
N THR A 195 -3.15 14.88 -21.51
CA THR A 195 -1.74 14.88 -21.95
C THR A 195 -1.04 13.59 -21.52
N THR A 196 -1.23 13.15 -20.28
CA THR A 196 -0.61 11.91 -19.74
C THR A 196 -1.11 10.68 -20.49
N HIS A 197 -2.42 10.57 -20.69
CA HIS A 197 -3.02 9.45 -21.40
C HIS A 197 -2.59 9.38 -22.87
N SER A 198 -2.49 10.51 -23.55
CA SER A 198 -1.99 10.57 -24.93
C SER A 198 -0.56 10.04 -25.04
N LYS A 199 0.29 10.27 -24.03
CA LYS A 199 1.66 9.76 -24.00
C LYS A 199 1.76 8.28 -23.59
N MET A 200 0.94 7.82 -22.64
CA MET A 200 1.13 6.51 -22.00
C MET A 200 0.21 5.40 -22.54
N PHE A 201 -1.02 5.74 -22.98
CA PHE A 201 -2.07 4.75 -23.27
C PHE A 201 -2.75 4.92 -24.64
N ARG A 202 -2.36 5.88 -25.46
CA ARG A 202 -3.01 6.25 -26.74
C ARG A 202 -3.47 5.05 -27.59
N ASN A 203 -2.65 4.02 -27.68
CA ASN A 203 -2.93 2.88 -28.56
C ASN A 203 -3.70 1.75 -27.91
N VAL A 204 -3.81 1.72 -26.58
CA VAL A 204 -4.32 0.58 -25.80
C VAL A 204 -5.58 0.88 -24.99
N ALA A 205 -5.90 2.16 -24.78
CA ALA A 205 -7.06 2.58 -24.02
C ALA A 205 -7.80 3.73 -24.71
N ASP A 206 -9.09 3.86 -24.41
CA ASP A 206 -9.93 5.00 -24.76
C ASP A 206 -9.98 6.00 -23.61
N ILE A 207 -10.31 7.26 -23.89
CA ILE A 207 -10.50 8.29 -22.88
C ILE A 207 -11.88 8.93 -22.98
N THR A 208 -12.42 9.36 -21.86
CA THR A 208 -13.53 10.31 -21.77
C THR A 208 -13.07 11.42 -20.83
N HIS A 209 -12.74 12.56 -21.44
CA HIS A 209 -12.21 13.74 -20.74
C HIS A 209 -13.29 14.82 -20.64
N GLY A 210 -13.26 15.61 -19.59
CA GLY A 210 -14.12 16.75 -19.42
C GLY A 210 -15.48 16.39 -18.82
N ILE A 211 -15.55 15.40 -17.96
CA ILE A 211 -16.76 15.07 -17.21
C ILE A 211 -17.14 16.29 -16.33
N PRO A 212 -18.34 16.85 -16.50
CA PRO A 212 -18.76 17.97 -15.69
C PRO A 212 -19.17 17.52 -14.28
N ILE A 213 -19.09 18.43 -13.33
CA ILE A 213 -19.67 18.25 -12.00
C ILE A 213 -21.15 17.91 -12.14
N LYS A 214 -21.64 16.98 -11.31
CA LYS A 214 -23.06 16.52 -11.35
C LYS A 214 -23.47 15.86 -12.67
N ALA A 215 -22.51 15.26 -13.40
CA ALA A 215 -22.78 14.59 -14.68
C ALA A 215 -23.91 13.55 -14.59
N LYS A 216 -24.00 12.81 -13.46
CA LYS A 216 -25.07 11.83 -13.22
C LYS A 216 -26.44 12.49 -13.16
N GLN A 217 -26.56 13.65 -12.47
CA GLN A 217 -27.84 14.40 -12.38
C GLN A 217 -28.26 14.95 -13.75
N LYS A 218 -27.30 15.20 -14.64
CA LYS A 218 -27.51 15.64 -16.02
C LYS A 218 -27.78 14.46 -16.98
N GLY A 219 -27.96 13.24 -16.48
CA GLY A 219 -28.24 12.07 -17.31
C GLY A 219 -27.10 11.62 -18.23
N LEU A 220 -25.86 12.11 -18.00
CA LEU A 220 -24.75 11.79 -18.88
C LEU A 220 -24.29 10.33 -18.69
N LYS A 221 -24.00 9.67 -19.82
CA LYS A 221 -23.54 8.26 -19.87
C LYS A 221 -22.30 7.99 -19.01
N TYR A 222 -21.40 8.96 -18.90
CA TYR A 222 -20.18 8.88 -18.09
C TYR A 222 -20.22 9.93 -17.00
N ASN A 223 -19.84 9.53 -15.80
CA ASN A 223 -19.76 10.40 -14.62
C ASN A 223 -18.64 9.93 -13.69
N ASN A 224 -18.16 10.80 -12.81
CA ASN A 224 -17.11 10.51 -11.84
C ASN A 224 -17.61 10.06 -10.45
N ASN A 225 -18.92 9.86 -10.27
CA ASN A 225 -19.50 9.44 -8.99
C ASN A 225 -18.81 8.21 -8.37
N VAL A 226 -18.26 7.33 -9.22
CA VAL A 226 -17.58 6.11 -8.75
C VAL A 226 -16.37 6.44 -7.87
N ILE A 227 -15.66 7.53 -8.18
CA ILE A 227 -14.50 7.98 -7.42
C ILE A 227 -14.85 9.09 -6.43
N GLU A 228 -15.75 10.01 -6.79
CA GLU A 228 -16.22 11.11 -5.93
C GLU A 228 -16.79 10.59 -4.60
N CYS A 229 -17.53 9.48 -4.60
CA CYS A 229 -18.03 8.84 -3.37
C CYS A 229 -16.92 8.42 -2.39
N GLU A 230 -15.70 8.25 -2.86
CA GLU A 230 -14.55 7.89 -2.01
C GLU A 230 -13.87 9.13 -1.40
N HIS A 231 -14.10 10.31 -1.95
CA HIS A 231 -13.52 11.56 -1.46
C HIS A 231 -13.97 11.87 -0.04
N THR A 232 -15.23 11.63 0.27
CA THR A 232 -15.79 11.80 1.62
C THR A 232 -15.02 10.98 2.64
N ALA A 233 -14.77 9.70 2.34
CA ALA A 233 -14.04 8.81 3.26
C ALA A 233 -12.56 9.22 3.45
N VAL A 234 -11.93 9.78 2.42
CA VAL A 234 -10.56 10.35 2.52
C VAL A 234 -10.58 11.60 3.39
N ASN A 235 -11.48 12.53 3.10
CA ASN A 235 -11.59 13.79 3.85
C ASN A 235 -11.94 13.56 5.32
N GLU A 236 -12.84 12.62 5.62
CA GLU A 236 -13.13 12.22 7.00
C GLU A 236 -11.89 11.65 7.69
N ARG A 237 -11.10 10.83 7.00
CA ARG A 237 -9.86 10.28 7.56
C ARG A 237 -8.87 11.39 7.89
N ILE A 238 -8.64 12.34 6.98
CA ILE A 238 -7.74 13.49 7.19
C ILE A 238 -8.23 14.35 8.35
N ARG A 239 -9.52 14.67 8.39
CA ARG A 239 -10.11 15.47 9.49
C ARG A 239 -9.88 14.82 10.87
N ARG A 240 -9.96 13.48 10.96
CA ARG A 240 -9.71 12.73 12.20
C ARG A 240 -8.24 12.66 12.59
N MET A 241 -7.31 12.88 11.65
CA MET A 241 -5.87 12.86 11.94
C MET A 241 -5.42 14.08 12.76
N ARG A 242 -6.18 15.17 12.77
CA ARG A 242 -5.86 16.45 13.42
C ARG A 242 -4.40 16.87 13.17
N HIS A 243 -4.13 18.16 12.96
CA HIS A 243 -2.77 18.73 12.80
C HIS A 243 -1.80 17.85 11.97
N VAL A 244 -2.16 17.66 10.71
CA VAL A 244 -1.35 16.85 9.80
C VAL A 244 -0.24 17.72 9.25
N GLU A 245 0.98 17.52 9.73
CA GLU A 245 2.16 18.29 9.34
C GLU A 245 3.06 17.57 8.33
N ASP A 246 3.07 16.23 8.37
CA ASP A 246 3.97 15.38 7.60
C ASP A 246 3.25 14.75 6.41
N ILE A 247 3.49 15.30 5.21
CA ILE A 247 2.93 14.80 3.94
C ILE A 247 3.26 13.31 3.72
N ASP A 248 4.46 12.90 4.05
CA ASP A 248 4.93 11.53 3.92
C ASP A 248 4.15 10.55 4.82
N PHE A 249 3.75 11.01 6.01
CA PHE A 249 2.88 10.23 6.88
C PHE A 249 1.43 10.18 6.37
N VAL A 250 0.91 11.29 5.84
CA VAL A 250 -0.41 11.34 5.18
C VAL A 250 -0.46 10.35 4.04
N GLU A 251 0.54 10.36 3.17
CA GLU A 251 0.63 9.44 2.04
C GLU A 251 0.63 7.99 2.52
N CYS A 252 1.45 7.65 3.52
CA CYS A 252 1.45 6.31 4.13
C CYS A 252 0.07 5.88 4.64
N VAL A 253 -0.66 6.78 5.30
CA VAL A 253 -1.99 6.48 5.86
C VAL A 253 -3.03 6.28 4.76
N LEU A 254 -3.03 7.13 3.74
CA LEU A 254 -3.99 7.06 2.63
C LEU A 254 -3.73 5.85 1.73
N HIS A 255 -2.46 5.52 1.47
CA HIS A 255 -2.09 4.30 0.76
C HIS A 255 -2.48 3.05 1.54
N LEU A 256 -2.19 3.01 2.85
CA LEU A 256 -2.60 1.91 3.72
C LEU A 256 -4.12 1.72 3.70
N LYS A 257 -4.88 2.82 3.77
CA LYS A 257 -6.35 2.79 3.68
C LYS A 257 -6.82 2.14 2.38
N ASP A 258 -6.30 2.56 1.23
CA ASP A 258 -6.69 2.00 -0.06
C ASP A 258 -6.25 0.52 -0.20
N ILE A 259 -5.10 0.14 0.37
CA ILE A 259 -4.64 -1.25 0.41
C ILE A 259 -5.58 -2.12 1.27
N ILE A 260 -5.93 -1.67 2.47
CA ILE A 260 -6.87 -2.39 3.34
C ILE A 260 -8.25 -2.49 2.69
N ASP A 261 -8.73 -1.42 2.06
CA ASP A 261 -9.97 -1.43 1.29
C ASP A 261 -9.92 -2.43 0.11
N ASN A 262 -8.77 -2.56 -0.57
CA ASN A 262 -8.60 -3.50 -1.68
C ASN A 262 -8.52 -4.95 -1.22
N PHE A 263 -7.78 -5.25 -0.17
CA PHE A 263 -7.39 -6.63 0.17
C PHE A 263 -8.09 -7.19 1.41
N ALA A 264 -8.50 -6.34 2.35
CA ALA A 264 -9.07 -6.79 3.62
C ALA A 264 -10.58 -6.54 3.73
N ARG A 265 -11.09 -5.43 3.21
CA ARG A 265 -12.50 -5.07 3.35
C ARG A 265 -13.36 -5.64 2.24
N ARG A 266 -14.46 -6.29 2.62
CA ARG A 266 -15.47 -6.73 1.67
C ARG A 266 -16.34 -5.55 1.25
N ARG A 267 -16.64 -5.43 -0.02
CA ARG A 267 -17.48 -4.37 -0.57
C ARG A 267 -18.96 -4.68 -0.32
N ASN A 268 -19.58 -3.93 0.58
CA ASN A 268 -21.00 -4.08 0.94
C ASN A 268 -21.34 -5.55 1.27
N ARG A 269 -22.52 -6.00 0.85
CA ARG A 269 -22.99 -7.39 1.02
C ARG A 269 -22.31 -8.41 0.09
N LYS A 270 -21.36 -7.99 -0.76
CA LYS A 270 -20.63 -8.93 -1.62
C LYS A 270 -19.61 -9.73 -0.81
N SER A 271 -19.53 -11.02 -1.11
CA SER A 271 -18.59 -11.93 -0.43
C SER A 271 -17.11 -11.68 -0.73
N LYS A 272 -16.80 -10.88 -1.78
CA LYS A 272 -15.44 -10.67 -2.30
C LYS A 272 -14.91 -9.26 -2.03
N THR A 273 -13.60 -9.17 -1.76
CA THR A 273 -12.88 -7.90 -1.73
C THR A 273 -12.68 -7.34 -3.16
N PRO A 274 -12.34 -6.05 -3.33
CA PRO A 274 -11.94 -5.51 -4.63
C PRO A 274 -10.80 -6.29 -5.30
N ALA A 275 -9.78 -6.71 -4.55
CA ALA A 275 -8.66 -7.51 -5.06
C ALA A 275 -9.13 -8.89 -5.55
N GLU A 276 -9.92 -9.61 -4.75
CA GLU A 276 -10.52 -10.89 -5.16
C GLU A 276 -11.42 -10.72 -6.40
N SER A 277 -12.15 -9.60 -6.48
CA SER A 277 -12.96 -9.25 -7.66
C SER A 277 -12.12 -8.94 -8.90
N ALA A 278 -10.90 -8.45 -8.70
CA ALA A 278 -9.90 -8.18 -9.71
C ALA A 278 -8.97 -9.38 -10.00
N GLY A 279 -9.33 -10.59 -9.55
CA GLY A 279 -8.59 -11.82 -9.82
C GLY A 279 -7.36 -12.04 -8.93
N ILE A 280 -7.14 -11.20 -7.91
CA ILE A 280 -6.03 -11.38 -6.96
C ILE A 280 -6.56 -12.13 -5.74
N ASN A 281 -6.24 -13.41 -5.65
CA ASN A 281 -6.62 -14.26 -4.52
C ASN A 281 -5.40 -14.49 -3.62
N LEU A 282 -5.41 -13.87 -2.44
CA LEU A 282 -4.41 -14.06 -1.41
C LEU A 282 -5.05 -14.81 -0.24
N ASP A 283 -4.39 -15.87 0.22
CA ASP A 283 -4.79 -16.52 1.47
C ASP A 283 -4.25 -15.71 2.66
N LEU A 284 -5.07 -14.79 3.14
CA LEU A 284 -4.73 -13.86 4.22
C LEU A 284 -5.17 -14.35 5.61
N GLY A 285 -5.86 -15.49 5.66
CA GLY A 285 -6.41 -15.99 6.91
C GLY A 285 -7.51 -15.09 7.51
N ARG A 286 -7.76 -15.25 8.81
CA ARG A 286 -8.81 -14.50 9.53
C ARG A 286 -8.47 -13.02 9.69
N ASN A 287 -7.28 -12.70 10.18
CA ASN A 287 -6.77 -11.33 10.26
C ASN A 287 -6.03 -10.97 8.98
N LYS A 288 -6.72 -10.30 8.07
CA LYS A 288 -6.21 -10.03 6.73
C LYS A 288 -5.05 -9.04 6.71
N THR A 289 -5.02 -8.06 7.61
CA THR A 289 -3.91 -7.12 7.74
C THR A 289 -2.64 -7.83 8.22
N LEU A 290 -2.77 -8.70 9.21
CA LEU A 290 -1.67 -9.56 9.66
C LEU A 290 -1.19 -10.49 8.54
N GLY A 291 -2.15 -11.09 7.81
CA GLY A 291 -1.86 -11.93 6.65
C GLY A 291 -1.08 -11.21 5.56
N LEU A 292 -1.43 -9.96 5.25
CA LEU A 292 -0.69 -9.12 4.31
C LEU A 292 0.75 -8.90 4.77
N ILE A 293 0.97 -8.63 6.06
CA ILE A 293 2.33 -8.45 6.61
C ILE A 293 3.12 -9.77 6.53
N TYR A 294 2.52 -10.90 6.88
CA TYR A 294 3.22 -12.20 6.79
C TYR A 294 3.57 -12.59 5.35
N LEU A 295 2.68 -12.34 4.38
CA LEU A 295 2.95 -12.66 2.98
C LEU A 295 4.15 -11.89 2.41
N LEU A 296 4.41 -10.67 2.88
CA LEU A 296 5.61 -9.90 2.54
C LEU A 296 6.90 -10.70 2.77
N PHE A 297 6.95 -11.41 3.91
CA PHE A 297 8.16 -12.11 4.36
C PHE A 297 8.26 -13.53 3.82
N ILE A 298 7.14 -14.09 3.33
CA ILE A 298 7.11 -15.43 2.74
C ILE A 298 7.37 -15.39 1.23
N ARG A 299 6.92 -14.34 0.52
CA ARG A 299 6.88 -14.30 -0.95
C ARG A 299 7.76 -13.22 -1.61
N CYS A 300 8.30 -12.26 -0.85
CA CYS A 300 9.19 -11.25 -1.45
C CYS A 300 10.61 -11.80 -1.62
N PRO A 301 11.19 -11.73 -2.83
CA PRO A 301 12.60 -12.03 -3.06
C PRO A 301 13.49 -11.08 -2.23
N GLU A 302 14.64 -11.58 -1.75
CA GLU A 302 15.59 -10.83 -0.89
C GLU A 302 16.07 -9.52 -1.53
N ASP A 303 16.25 -9.47 -2.83
CA ASP A 303 16.68 -8.28 -3.59
C ASP A 303 15.70 -7.10 -3.42
N PHE A 304 14.43 -7.39 -3.23
CA PHE A 304 13.40 -6.39 -3.01
C PHE A 304 13.46 -5.80 -1.59
N ILE A 305 13.71 -6.63 -0.58
CA ILE A 305 13.87 -6.21 0.83
C ILE A 305 15.14 -5.39 1.00
N LEU A 306 16.24 -5.79 0.34
CA LEU A 306 17.50 -5.05 0.31
C LEU A 306 17.36 -3.69 -0.39
N SER A 307 16.59 -3.61 -1.49
CA SER A 307 16.33 -2.35 -2.18
C SER A 307 15.56 -1.34 -1.32
N LEU A 308 14.65 -1.82 -0.47
CA LEU A 308 13.91 -1.00 0.49
C LEU A 308 14.81 -0.47 1.62
N HIS A 309 15.80 -1.26 2.05
CA HIS A 309 16.78 -0.82 3.06
C HIS A 309 17.78 0.21 2.48
N GLN A 310 18.17 0.06 1.23
CA GLN A 310 19.11 0.98 0.56
C GLN A 310 18.48 2.35 0.25
N LYS A 311 17.21 2.42 -0.12
CA LYS A 311 16.50 3.69 -0.38
C LYS A 311 16.36 4.59 0.85
N HIS A 312 16.50 4.05 2.05
CA HIS A 312 16.36 4.80 3.32
C HIS A 312 17.68 5.00 4.08
N TYR A 313 18.79 4.49 3.57
CA TYR A 313 20.11 4.71 4.16
C TYR A 313 20.76 5.95 3.53
N LYS A 314 20.54 7.13 4.12
CA LYS A 314 21.44 8.28 3.91
C LYS A 314 22.66 8.08 4.81
N PRO A 315 23.87 7.90 4.29
CA PRO A 315 25.07 7.85 5.12
C PRO A 315 25.17 9.21 5.84
N LYS A 316 25.34 9.17 7.15
CA LYS A 316 25.72 10.35 7.92
C LYS A 316 27.11 10.77 7.41
N THR A 317 27.16 11.85 6.65
CA THR A 317 28.41 12.53 6.34
C THR A 317 28.98 13.08 7.63
N THR A 318 29.90 12.36 8.23
CA THR A 318 30.79 12.90 9.27
C THR A 318 31.75 13.82 8.58
N SER A 319 31.46 15.10 8.55
CA SER A 319 32.46 16.12 8.28
C SER A 319 33.42 16.15 9.45
N LYS A 320 34.54 15.46 9.35
CA LYS A 320 35.72 15.76 10.19
C LYS A 320 36.25 17.11 9.72
N LYS A 321 35.98 18.16 10.49
CA LYS A 321 36.80 19.36 10.51
C LYS A 321 38.09 18.97 11.18
N TYR A 322 39.16 18.94 10.43
CA TYR A 322 40.52 19.09 10.99
C TYR A 322 40.88 20.57 10.86
N ALA A 323 41.20 21.16 12.00
CA ALA A 323 41.89 22.43 12.14
C ALA A 323 43.33 22.29 11.66
#